data_cdfd6af84bd51325626d11f5e2fbac81
#
_entry.id   cdfd6af84bd51325626d11f5e2fbac81
#
_cell.length_a   1.000
_cell.length_b   1.000
_cell.length_c   1.000
_cell.angle_alpha   90.00
_cell.angle_beta   90.00
_cell.angle_gamma   90.00
#
_symmetry.space_group_name_H-M   'P 1'
#
loop_
_entity.id
_entity.type
_entity.pdbx_description
1 polymer ?
#
loop_
_entity_poly.entity_id
_entity_poly.type
_entity_poly.pdbx_seq_one_letter_code
_entity_poly.pdbx_strand_id
1 'polypeptide(L)'
;MAKQSPILMEVGPNGSMPISLGWAGAFHEFKIVGGPFDAFASYDRHRDNAFGVCVRAERAPKKLDLHLPIHDFDVPRNDTLTQEVVKRTIAAALEGKSVYVGCMGGWGRTGLVLALIAKASGVADPVAYVRKHYTPRAVETQQQKEFVDRFDVTELQRWLFWAGWQKRTLDTLLWWKCN
;
A
#
# COMPACT_ATOMS: atom_id res chain seq x y z
N MET A 1 -31.82 -21.41 -2.43
CA MET A 1 -30.46 -21.38 -3.03
C MET A 1 -29.93 -19.94 -2.95
N ALA A 2 -29.14 -19.66 -1.93
CA ALA A 2 -28.57 -18.34 -1.72
C ALA A 2 -27.45 -18.09 -2.74
N LYS A 3 -27.62 -17.10 -3.62
CA LYS A 3 -26.57 -16.62 -4.51
C LYS A 3 -25.49 -15.95 -3.65
N GLN A 4 -24.40 -16.68 -3.41
CA GLN A 4 -23.16 -16.07 -2.92
C GLN A 4 -22.59 -15.17 -4.03
N SER A 5 -22.81 -13.89 -3.92
CA SER A 5 -22.09 -12.85 -4.67
C SER A 5 -21.80 -11.66 -3.78
N PRO A 6 -21.14 -11.82 -2.61
CA PRO A 6 -20.63 -10.66 -1.89
C PRO A 6 -19.14 -10.39 -2.13
N ILE A 7 -18.37 -11.38 -2.59
CA ILE A 7 -16.91 -11.30 -2.60
C ILE A 7 -16.36 -10.32 -3.64
N LEU A 8 -17.05 -10.17 -4.78
CA LEU A 8 -16.67 -9.20 -5.81
C LEU A 8 -17.00 -7.75 -5.44
N MET A 9 -17.91 -7.52 -4.49
CA MET A 9 -18.26 -6.18 -4.01
C MET A 9 -17.24 -5.65 -2.98
N GLU A 10 -16.52 -6.52 -2.26
CA GLU A 10 -15.52 -6.12 -1.26
C GLU A 10 -14.19 -5.68 -1.88
N VAL A 11 -13.91 -6.05 -3.12
CA VAL A 11 -12.70 -5.71 -3.88
C VAL A 11 -13.01 -4.73 -5.00
N GLY A 12 -13.97 -3.89 -4.80
CA GLY A 12 -14.22 -2.79 -5.72
C GLY A 12 -13.07 -1.78 -5.72
N PRO A 13 -13.05 -0.83 -6.68
CA PRO A 13 -12.02 0.22 -6.77
C PRO A 13 -11.91 1.10 -5.52
N ASN A 14 -12.79 0.89 -4.54
CA ASN A 14 -12.86 1.63 -3.27
C ASN A 14 -12.43 0.80 -2.04
N GLY A 15 -11.88 -0.40 -2.21
CA GLY A 15 -11.29 -1.15 -1.10
C GLY A 15 -10.15 -0.33 -0.49
N SER A 16 -10.25 0.10 0.77
CA SER A 16 -9.24 0.95 1.40
C SER A 16 -8.69 0.31 2.66
N MET A 17 -7.38 0.33 2.79
CA MET A 17 -6.68 -0.08 3.99
C MET A 17 -6.21 1.17 4.74
N PRO A 18 -6.71 1.43 5.97
CA PRO A 18 -6.17 2.47 6.81
C PRO A 18 -4.78 2.05 7.31
N ILE A 19 -3.86 2.98 7.35
CA ILE A 19 -2.53 2.81 7.95
C ILE A 19 -2.34 3.92 8.97
N SER A 20 -2.03 3.54 10.20
CA SER A 20 -1.68 4.46 11.27
C SER A 20 -0.19 4.33 11.55
N LEU A 21 0.55 5.40 11.33
CA LEU A 21 1.94 5.50 11.73
C LEU A 21 2.01 6.23 13.07
N GLY A 22 2.26 5.49 14.15
CA GLY A 22 2.45 6.05 15.48
C GLY A 22 3.93 6.22 15.79
N TRP A 23 4.39 7.49 15.96
CA TRP A 23 5.78 7.74 16.33
C TRP A 23 5.88 8.89 17.31
N ALA A 24 6.54 8.65 18.41
CA ALA A 24 6.91 9.66 19.39
C ALA A 24 5.78 10.69 19.70
N GLY A 25 4.52 10.23 19.79
CA GLY A 25 3.36 11.05 20.12
C GLY A 25 2.70 11.78 18.94
N ALA A 26 3.10 11.53 17.70
CA ALA A 26 2.37 11.96 16.51
C ALA A 26 1.82 10.76 15.75
N PHE A 27 0.51 10.77 15.47
CA PHE A 27 -0.14 9.77 14.64
C PHE A 27 -0.39 10.36 13.26
N HIS A 28 0.17 9.73 12.23
CA HIS A 28 -0.19 10.03 10.86
C HIS A 28 -1.08 8.90 10.34
N GLU A 29 -2.31 9.25 10.00
CA GLU A 29 -3.22 8.31 9.38
C GLU A 29 -3.28 8.62 7.89
N PHE A 30 -3.15 7.58 7.06
CA PHE A 30 -3.39 7.66 5.63
C PHE A 30 -4.12 6.39 5.16
N LYS A 31 -4.73 6.48 4.01
CA LYS A 31 -5.43 5.35 3.39
C LYS A 31 -4.76 5.00 2.08
N ILE A 32 -4.60 3.69 1.86
CA ILE A 32 -4.18 3.16 0.56
C ILE A 32 -5.35 2.36 0.00
N VAL A 33 -5.74 2.67 -1.21
CA VAL A 33 -6.77 1.95 -1.93
C VAL A 33 -6.13 0.79 -2.68
N GLY A 34 -6.73 -0.39 -2.59
CA GLY A 34 -6.31 -1.56 -3.33
C GLY A 34 -7.42 -2.06 -4.26
N GLY A 35 -7.04 -2.75 -5.33
CA GLY A 35 -8.02 -3.33 -6.25
C GLY A 35 -7.43 -3.83 -7.56
N PRO A 36 -8.28 -4.16 -8.56
CA PRO A 36 -7.83 -4.37 -9.93
C PRO A 36 -7.22 -3.09 -10.49
N PHE A 37 -6.00 -3.17 -11.05
CA PHE A 37 -5.32 -1.94 -11.50
C PHE A 37 -6.05 -1.22 -12.65
N ASP A 38 -6.86 -1.92 -13.42
CA ASP A 38 -7.65 -1.29 -14.50
C ASP A 38 -8.66 -0.27 -13.94
N ALA A 39 -9.10 -0.40 -12.69
CA ALA A 39 -9.94 0.57 -12.01
C ALA A 39 -9.21 1.91 -11.75
N PHE A 40 -7.89 1.93 -11.70
CA PHE A 40 -7.10 3.17 -11.57
C PHE A 40 -7.29 4.12 -12.76
N ALA A 41 -7.72 3.60 -13.92
CA ALA A 41 -8.00 4.43 -15.10
C ALA A 41 -9.13 5.45 -14.87
N SER A 42 -10.02 5.20 -13.89
CA SER A 42 -11.10 6.12 -13.52
C SER A 42 -10.65 7.30 -12.65
N TYR A 43 -9.43 7.25 -12.10
CA TYR A 43 -8.88 8.34 -11.30
C TYR A 43 -8.33 9.44 -12.20
N ASP A 44 -8.71 10.68 -11.91
CA ASP A 44 -8.11 11.87 -12.51
C ASP A 44 -6.87 12.26 -11.71
N ARG A 45 -5.70 12.26 -12.36
CA ARG A 45 -4.42 12.55 -11.68
C ARG A 45 -4.35 13.94 -11.07
N HIS A 46 -4.98 14.91 -11.70
CA HIS A 46 -4.93 16.31 -11.22
C HIS A 46 -5.99 16.57 -10.16
N ARG A 47 -7.25 16.21 -10.47
CA ARG A 47 -8.36 16.42 -9.55
C ARG A 47 -8.25 15.58 -8.29
N ASP A 48 -7.88 14.29 -8.44
CA ASP A 48 -7.88 13.33 -7.33
C ASP A 48 -6.49 13.22 -6.67
N ASN A 49 -5.48 13.97 -7.15
CA ASN A 49 -4.07 13.86 -6.72
C ASN A 49 -3.61 12.39 -6.65
N ALA A 50 -3.97 11.63 -7.70
CA ALA A 50 -3.87 10.17 -7.69
C ALA A 50 -2.46 9.67 -8.00
N PHE A 51 -2.05 8.60 -7.30
CA PHE A 51 -0.76 7.92 -7.45
C PHE A 51 -0.97 6.42 -7.59
N GLY A 52 -0.63 5.86 -8.75
CA GLY A 52 -0.91 4.49 -9.13
C GLY A 52 0.31 3.58 -9.07
N VAL A 53 0.18 2.48 -8.32
CA VAL A 53 1.19 1.42 -8.17
C VAL A 53 0.68 0.13 -8.80
N CYS A 54 1.22 -0.23 -9.97
CA CYS A 54 0.88 -1.47 -10.66
C CYS A 54 1.79 -2.61 -10.19
N VAL A 55 1.18 -3.71 -9.71
CA VAL A 55 1.94 -4.86 -9.18
C VAL A 55 1.72 -6.13 -9.99
N ARG A 56 1.31 -6.03 -11.24
CA ARG A 56 1.18 -7.18 -12.16
C ARG A 56 2.28 -7.18 -13.22
N ALA A 57 2.81 -8.37 -13.56
CA ALA A 57 3.84 -8.54 -14.59
C ALA A 57 3.26 -8.64 -16.01
N GLU A 58 2.01 -9.13 -16.16
CA GLU A 58 1.43 -9.49 -17.44
C GLU A 58 1.19 -8.30 -18.37
N ARG A 59 0.82 -7.16 -17.78
CA ARG A 59 0.53 -5.94 -18.53
C ARG A 59 0.76 -4.70 -17.69
N ALA A 60 1.78 -3.92 -18.03
CA ALA A 60 1.96 -2.59 -17.45
C ALA A 60 1.10 -1.57 -18.22
N PRO A 61 0.15 -0.87 -17.57
CA PRO A 61 -0.61 0.19 -18.21
C PRO A 61 0.29 1.38 -18.53
N LYS A 62 -0.13 2.21 -19.51
CA LYS A 62 0.63 3.44 -19.85
C LYS A 62 0.61 4.49 -18.74
N LYS A 63 -0.45 4.51 -17.92
CA LYS A 63 -0.62 5.47 -16.82
C LYS A 63 -0.37 4.75 -15.49
N LEU A 64 0.84 4.86 -14.98
CA LEU A 64 1.23 4.40 -13.64
C LEU A 64 2.36 5.29 -13.12
N ASP A 65 2.57 5.31 -11.82
CA ASP A 65 3.68 6.02 -11.18
C ASP A 65 4.78 5.06 -10.74
N LEU A 66 4.40 3.86 -10.29
CA LEU A 66 5.33 2.80 -9.92
C LEU A 66 4.90 1.46 -10.51
N HIS A 67 5.89 0.65 -10.86
CA HIS A 67 5.69 -0.71 -11.34
C HIS A 67 6.56 -1.70 -10.56
N LEU A 68 5.89 -2.67 -9.91
CA LEU A 68 6.53 -3.84 -9.31
C LEU A 68 5.99 -5.10 -10.01
N PRO A 69 6.68 -5.64 -11.02
CA PRO A 69 6.17 -6.78 -11.77
C PRO A 69 6.21 -8.05 -10.93
N ILE A 70 5.04 -8.54 -10.54
CA ILE A 70 4.85 -9.81 -9.84
C ILE A 70 4.01 -10.72 -10.74
N HIS A 71 4.51 -11.93 -11.03
CA HIS A 71 3.74 -12.93 -11.77
C HIS A 71 2.57 -13.43 -10.95
N ASP A 72 1.57 -13.99 -11.62
CA ASP A 72 0.37 -14.44 -10.91
C ASP A 72 0.70 -15.54 -9.91
N PHE A 73 0.10 -15.45 -8.72
CA PHE A 73 0.36 -16.31 -7.55
C PHE A 73 1.81 -16.32 -7.03
N ASP A 74 2.73 -15.52 -7.61
CA ASP A 74 4.15 -15.44 -7.26
C ASP A 74 4.44 -14.28 -6.28
N VAL A 75 5.73 -14.09 -6.00
CA VAL A 75 6.29 -13.04 -5.13
C VAL A 75 7.24 -12.12 -5.94
N PRO A 76 7.58 -10.93 -5.44
CA PRO A 76 8.61 -10.11 -6.05
C PRO A 76 9.94 -10.84 -6.13
N ARG A 77 10.65 -10.69 -7.26
CA ARG A 77 11.98 -11.32 -7.50
C ARG A 77 13.15 -10.39 -7.20
N ASN A 78 12.88 -9.13 -6.87
CA ASN A 78 13.91 -8.12 -6.60
C ASN A 78 13.54 -7.38 -5.32
N ASP A 79 14.20 -7.72 -4.22
CA ASP A 79 13.93 -7.16 -2.91
C ASP A 79 14.27 -5.66 -2.86
N THR A 80 15.32 -5.20 -3.55
CA THR A 80 15.68 -3.77 -3.61
C THR A 80 14.59 -2.95 -4.31
N LEU A 81 14.09 -3.43 -5.46
CA LEU A 81 12.98 -2.79 -6.16
C LEU A 81 11.72 -2.80 -5.29
N THR A 82 11.48 -3.90 -4.58
CA THR A 82 10.32 -4.03 -3.68
C THR A 82 10.40 -3.01 -2.55
N GLN A 83 11.56 -2.87 -1.91
CA GLN A 83 11.78 -1.85 -0.88
C GLN A 83 11.55 -0.43 -1.42
N GLU A 84 12.08 -0.13 -2.60
CA GLU A 84 11.91 1.20 -3.22
C GLU A 84 10.44 1.49 -3.54
N VAL A 85 9.71 0.51 -4.11
CA VAL A 85 8.28 0.67 -4.41
C VAL A 85 7.47 0.87 -3.13
N VAL A 86 7.70 0.06 -2.10
CA VAL A 86 7.02 0.21 -0.79
C VAL A 86 7.30 1.60 -0.20
N LYS A 87 8.57 2.01 -0.17
CA LYS A 87 9.00 3.32 0.33
C LYS A 87 8.31 4.49 -0.38
N ARG A 88 8.35 4.50 -1.71
CA ARG A 88 7.74 5.57 -2.52
C ARG A 88 6.21 5.57 -2.43
N THR A 89 5.61 4.40 -2.27
CA THR A 89 4.16 4.27 -2.05
C THR A 89 3.75 4.94 -0.73
N ILE A 90 4.49 4.67 0.35
CA ILE A 90 4.24 5.30 1.66
C ILE A 90 4.55 6.80 1.59
N ALA A 91 5.64 7.21 0.95
CA ALA A 91 5.99 8.62 0.78
C ALA A 91 4.87 9.39 0.08
N ALA A 92 4.33 8.85 -1.02
CA ALA A 92 3.22 9.47 -1.74
C ALA A 92 1.97 9.63 -0.86
N ALA A 93 1.66 8.62 -0.02
CA ALA A 93 0.56 8.70 0.92
C ALA A 93 0.79 9.77 2.01
N LEU A 94 2.02 9.87 2.54
CA LEU A 94 2.40 10.91 3.50
C LEU A 94 2.39 12.32 2.91
N GLU A 95 2.60 12.46 1.59
CA GLU A 95 2.43 13.70 0.84
C GLU A 95 0.95 14.07 0.59
N GLY A 96 0.01 13.23 1.03
CA GLY A 96 -1.42 13.45 0.86
C GLY A 96 -1.96 13.05 -0.51
N LYS A 97 -1.23 12.20 -1.26
CA LYS A 97 -1.74 11.65 -2.52
C LYS A 97 -2.75 10.53 -2.29
N SER A 98 -3.71 10.42 -3.18
CA SER A 98 -4.65 9.31 -3.25
C SER A 98 -3.96 8.09 -3.86
N VAL A 99 -3.38 7.24 -3.02
CA VAL A 99 -2.58 6.09 -3.47
C VAL A 99 -3.45 4.89 -3.80
N TYR A 100 -3.23 4.32 -4.98
CA TYR A 100 -3.87 3.12 -5.46
C TYR A 100 -2.86 2.04 -5.79
N VAL A 101 -3.00 0.84 -5.20
CA VAL A 101 -2.17 -0.34 -5.46
C VAL A 101 -3.01 -1.40 -6.14
N GLY A 102 -2.59 -1.94 -7.29
CA GLY A 102 -3.40 -2.92 -7.98
C GLY A 102 -2.64 -3.93 -8.83
N CYS A 103 -3.17 -5.16 -8.85
CA CYS A 103 -2.79 -6.21 -9.79
C CYS A 103 -3.91 -6.47 -10.82
N MET A 104 -4.08 -7.70 -11.30
CA MET A 104 -5.18 -8.07 -12.21
C MET A 104 -6.53 -8.11 -11.48
N GLY A 105 -6.64 -8.95 -10.46
CA GLY A 105 -7.88 -9.16 -9.68
C GLY A 105 -7.97 -8.34 -8.38
N GLY A 106 -6.88 -7.74 -7.94
CA GLY A 106 -6.84 -6.98 -6.69
C GLY A 106 -6.71 -7.85 -5.43
N TRP A 107 -6.41 -9.14 -5.52
CA TRP A 107 -6.41 -10.05 -4.37
C TRP A 107 -5.01 -10.32 -3.81
N GLY A 108 -4.30 -11.33 -4.35
CA GLY A 108 -3.06 -11.87 -3.82
C GLY A 108 -1.90 -10.89 -3.87
N ARG A 109 -1.51 -10.48 -5.07
CA ARG A 109 -0.36 -9.59 -5.32
C ARG A 109 -0.57 -8.19 -4.75
N THR A 110 -1.78 -7.66 -4.88
CA THR A 110 -2.16 -6.39 -4.22
C THR A 110 -2.09 -6.53 -2.72
N GLY A 111 -2.69 -7.60 -2.16
CA GLY A 111 -2.64 -7.90 -0.73
C GLY A 111 -1.22 -8.10 -0.20
N LEU A 112 -0.34 -8.74 -0.99
CA LEU A 112 1.07 -8.89 -0.66
C LEU A 112 1.75 -7.53 -0.45
N VAL A 113 1.61 -6.61 -1.39
CA VAL A 113 2.25 -5.29 -1.29
C VAL A 113 1.64 -4.45 -0.16
N LEU A 114 0.32 -4.53 0.03
CA LEU A 114 -0.35 -3.89 1.17
C LEU A 114 0.15 -4.47 2.51
N ALA A 115 0.42 -5.78 2.59
CA ALA A 115 0.98 -6.40 3.78
C ALA A 115 2.42 -5.94 4.06
N LEU A 116 3.24 -5.75 3.01
CA LEU A 116 4.59 -5.18 3.17
C LEU A 116 4.54 -3.74 3.69
N ILE A 117 3.59 -2.93 3.21
CA ILE A 117 3.36 -1.58 3.71
C ILE A 117 2.93 -1.60 5.17
N ALA A 118 1.99 -2.47 5.54
CA ALA A 118 1.55 -2.64 6.92
C ALA A 118 2.72 -3.07 7.83
N LYS A 119 3.54 -4.03 7.38
CA LYS A 119 4.76 -4.48 8.10
C LYS A 119 5.76 -3.34 8.30
N ALA A 120 6.06 -2.59 7.26
CA ALA A 120 6.93 -1.42 7.33
C ALA A 120 6.39 -0.36 8.30
N SER A 121 5.06 -0.24 8.40
CA SER A 121 4.37 0.66 9.33
C SER A 121 4.29 0.14 10.77
N GLY A 122 4.91 -1.00 11.09
CA GLY A 122 5.01 -1.54 12.45
C GLY A 122 3.83 -2.43 12.87
N VAL A 123 2.98 -2.87 11.92
CA VAL A 123 1.90 -3.81 12.22
C VAL A 123 2.49 -5.19 12.53
N ALA A 124 2.15 -5.75 13.69
CA ALA A 124 2.72 -7.01 14.19
C ALA A 124 2.34 -8.24 13.34
N ASP A 125 1.08 -8.32 12.91
CA ASP A 125 0.59 -9.35 11.97
C ASP A 125 0.06 -8.67 10.70
N PRO A 126 0.94 -8.40 9.72
CA PRO A 126 0.57 -7.65 8.52
C PRO A 126 -0.41 -8.41 7.63
N VAL A 127 -0.34 -9.74 7.58
CA VAL A 127 -1.25 -10.57 6.76
C VAL A 127 -2.66 -10.56 7.36
N ALA A 128 -2.78 -10.80 8.67
CA ALA A 128 -4.08 -10.72 9.34
C ALA A 128 -4.68 -9.30 9.25
N TYR A 129 -3.85 -8.28 9.37
CA TYR A 129 -4.25 -6.88 9.24
C TYR A 129 -4.88 -6.59 7.87
N VAL A 130 -4.18 -6.96 6.79
CA VAL A 130 -4.67 -6.73 5.41
C VAL A 130 -5.92 -7.55 5.13
N ARG A 131 -6.00 -8.78 5.63
CA ARG A 131 -7.20 -9.63 5.49
C ARG A 131 -8.41 -9.04 6.21
N LYS A 132 -8.21 -8.39 7.34
CA LYS A 132 -9.27 -7.73 8.10
C LYS A 132 -9.72 -6.41 7.48
N HIS A 133 -8.79 -5.58 7.02
CA HIS A 133 -9.07 -4.19 6.65
C HIS A 133 -9.20 -3.95 5.14
N TYR A 134 -8.72 -4.88 4.31
CA TYR A 134 -8.81 -4.79 2.87
C TYR A 134 -9.70 -5.89 2.29
N THR A 135 -9.24 -7.14 2.31
CA THR A 135 -10.04 -8.29 1.84
C THR A 135 -9.54 -9.59 2.48
N PRO A 136 -10.46 -10.49 2.88
CA PRO A 136 -10.08 -11.80 3.43
C PRO A 136 -9.23 -12.67 2.51
N ARG A 137 -9.28 -12.41 1.19
CA ARG A 137 -8.49 -13.12 0.16
C ARG A 137 -7.12 -12.51 -0.10
N ALA A 138 -6.71 -11.48 0.64
CA ALA A 138 -5.37 -10.92 0.50
C ALA A 138 -4.28 -11.95 0.85
N VAL A 139 -3.17 -11.91 0.11
CA VAL A 139 -2.05 -12.85 0.29
C VAL A 139 -2.52 -14.30 0.09
N GLU A 140 -2.77 -14.65 -1.18
CA GLU A 140 -3.50 -15.88 -1.55
C GLU A 140 -2.66 -17.15 -1.39
N THR A 141 -1.34 -17.07 -1.55
CA THR A 141 -0.47 -18.25 -1.53
C THR A 141 0.38 -18.31 -0.26
N GLN A 142 0.78 -19.52 0.11
CA GLN A 142 1.70 -19.75 1.21
C GLN A 142 3.07 -19.08 0.93
N GLN A 143 3.53 -19.10 -0.31
CA GLN A 143 4.76 -18.43 -0.73
C GLN A 143 4.70 -16.92 -0.53
N GLN A 144 3.55 -16.30 -0.83
CA GLN A 144 3.33 -14.87 -0.57
C GLN A 144 3.37 -14.56 0.93
N LYS A 145 2.78 -15.41 1.76
CA LYS A 145 2.83 -15.26 3.22
C LYS A 145 4.26 -15.36 3.74
N GLU A 146 4.99 -16.38 3.34
CA GLU A 146 6.41 -16.56 3.71
C GLU A 146 7.28 -15.39 3.24
N PHE A 147 6.97 -14.83 2.07
CA PHE A 147 7.67 -13.64 1.58
C PHE A 147 7.42 -12.44 2.51
N VAL A 148 6.17 -12.18 2.92
CA VAL A 148 5.85 -11.11 3.88
C VAL A 148 6.60 -11.34 5.19
N ASP A 149 6.62 -12.57 5.69
CA ASP A 149 7.25 -12.91 6.98
C ASP A 149 8.77 -12.66 6.94
N ARG A 150 9.46 -13.06 5.87
CA ARG A 150 10.92 -12.95 5.72
C ARG A 150 11.42 -11.59 5.22
N PHE A 151 10.56 -10.78 4.59
CA PHE A 151 10.97 -9.52 3.98
C PHE A 151 11.47 -8.53 5.04
N ASP A 152 12.72 -8.08 4.90
CA ASP A 152 13.33 -7.13 5.81
C ASP A 152 12.80 -5.71 5.58
N VAL A 153 12.21 -5.12 6.60
CA VAL A 153 11.67 -3.75 6.59
C VAL A 153 12.47 -2.79 7.46
N THR A 154 13.62 -3.22 7.99
CA THR A 154 14.42 -2.43 8.94
C THR A 154 14.80 -1.06 8.38
N GLU A 155 15.26 -1.01 7.14
CA GLU A 155 15.62 0.26 6.49
C GLU A 155 14.39 1.14 6.22
N LEU A 156 13.26 0.52 5.85
CA LEU A 156 12.00 1.24 5.67
C LEU A 156 11.51 1.84 6.98
N GLN A 157 11.58 1.09 8.07
CA GLN A 157 11.20 1.57 9.40
C GLN A 157 12.12 2.68 9.89
N ARG A 158 13.43 2.55 9.66
CA ARG A 158 14.39 3.60 9.97
C ARG A 158 14.12 4.88 9.17
N TRP A 159 13.88 4.75 7.87
CA TRP A 159 13.50 5.89 7.03
C TRP A 159 12.20 6.53 7.50
N LEU A 160 11.18 5.73 7.77
CA LEU A 160 9.91 6.21 8.31
C LEU A 160 10.09 6.97 9.61
N PHE A 161 10.96 6.51 10.50
CA PHE A 161 11.32 7.24 11.75
C PHE A 161 11.81 8.65 11.46
N TRP A 162 12.70 8.85 10.56
CA TRP A 162 13.24 10.16 10.22
C TRP A 162 12.23 11.02 9.45
N ALA A 163 11.47 10.47 8.54
CA ALA A 163 10.44 11.18 7.79
C ALA A 163 9.33 11.74 8.71
N GLY A 164 8.89 10.95 9.68
CA GLY A 164 7.92 11.40 10.69
C GLY A 164 8.47 12.52 11.59
N TRP A 165 9.74 12.43 11.97
CA TRP A 165 10.40 13.46 12.77
C TRP A 165 10.54 14.79 12.02
N GLN A 166 10.93 14.76 10.74
CA GLN A 166 11.04 15.96 9.90
C GLN A 166 9.70 16.65 9.70
N LYS A 167 8.63 15.90 9.44
CA LYS A 167 7.29 16.48 9.28
C LYS A 167 6.83 17.17 10.55
N ARG A 168 7.05 16.57 11.71
CA ARG A 168 6.69 17.17 13.02
C ARG A 168 7.42 18.48 13.28
N THR A 169 8.72 18.58 12.96
CA THR A 169 9.49 19.82 13.16
C THR A 169 9.01 20.93 12.23
N LEU A 170 8.65 20.61 10.99
CA LEU A 170 8.10 21.58 10.04
C LEU A 170 6.71 22.07 10.46
N ASP A 171 5.81 21.19 10.90
CA ASP A 171 4.47 21.55 11.36
C ASP A 171 4.55 22.44 12.61
N THR A 172 5.47 22.16 13.54
CA THR A 172 5.69 22.99 14.75
C THR A 172 6.25 24.37 14.38
N LEU A 173 7.18 24.45 13.43
CA LEU A 173 7.75 25.73 12.97
C LEU A 173 6.75 26.58 12.20
N LEU A 174 5.87 25.97 11.41
CA LEU A 174 4.79 26.67 10.69
C LEU A 174 3.74 27.18 11.65
N TRP A 175 3.39 26.43 12.69
CA TRP A 175 2.47 26.87 13.73
C TRP A 175 3.00 28.10 14.47
N TRP A 176 4.31 28.15 14.76
CA TRP A 176 4.99 29.30 15.42
C TRP A 176 5.05 30.54 14.53
N LYS A 177 5.03 30.41 13.22
CA LYS A 177 5.02 31.54 12.27
C LYS A 177 3.63 32.13 12.01
N CYS A 178 2.57 31.37 12.32
CA CYS A 178 1.18 31.80 12.11
C CYS A 178 0.49 32.34 13.36
N ASN A 179 1.14 32.26 14.53
CA ASN A 179 0.72 32.86 15.80
C ASN A 179 1.79 33.82 16.32
#